data_8553496b1a099d80d1bd0e4b50fc927a
#
_entry.id   8553496b1a099d80d1bd0e4b50fc927a
#
_cell.length_a   1.000
_cell.length_b   1.000
_cell.length_c   1.000
_cell.angle_alpha   90.00
_cell.angle_beta   90.00
_cell.angle_gamma   90.00
#
_symmetry.space_group_name_H-M   'P 1'
#
loop_
_entity.id
_entity.type
_entity.pdbx_description
1 polymer ?
#
loop_
_entity_poly.entity_id
_entity_poly.type
_entity_poly.pdbx_seq_one_letter_code
_entity_poly.pdbx_strand_id
1 'polypeptide(L)'
;MITFNISQPEEYIIEIFQGNQCIAKEKTVTPPEIMQAQFMQMCVQLKQSGQPMKVRLTRFEWVKGRTEPLEFYLEYQTWEDDM
;
A
#
# COMPACT_ATOMS: atom_id res chain seq x y z
N MET A 1 10.96 16.63 27.72
CA MET A 1 9.82 15.82 27.26
C MET A 1 10.02 15.47 25.79
N ILE A 2 10.05 14.18 25.49
CA ILE A 2 10.18 13.73 24.11
C ILE A 2 8.77 13.70 23.49
N THR A 3 8.57 14.51 22.48
CA THR A 3 7.31 14.54 21.77
C THR A 3 7.47 13.74 20.49
N PHE A 4 6.70 12.67 20.34
CA PHE A 4 6.65 11.91 19.10
C PHE A 4 5.60 12.53 18.19
N ASN A 5 6.06 13.10 17.09
CA ASN A 5 5.15 13.62 16.06
C ASN A 5 4.78 12.49 15.13
N ILE A 6 3.65 11.86 15.41
CA ILE A 6 3.06 10.88 14.50
C ILE A 6 2.13 11.64 13.58
N SER A 7 2.25 11.41 12.28
CA SER A 7 1.38 12.03 11.29
C SER A 7 -0.06 11.61 11.51
N GLN A 8 -1.00 12.45 11.08
CA GLN A 8 -2.41 12.12 11.16
C GLN A 8 -2.70 10.88 10.33
N PRO A 9 -3.66 10.04 10.78
CA PRO A 9 -4.06 8.87 10.00
C PRO A 9 -4.59 9.26 8.62
N GLU A 10 -4.22 8.47 7.62
CA GLU A 10 -4.69 8.61 6.25
C GLU A 10 -5.38 7.32 5.83
N GLU A 11 -6.20 7.42 4.79
CA GLU A 11 -6.95 6.30 4.26
C GLU A 11 -6.15 5.62 3.15
N TYR A 12 -6.04 4.29 3.25
CA TYR A 12 -5.34 3.47 2.27
C TYR A 12 -6.19 2.29 1.84
N ILE A 13 -5.98 1.85 0.61
CA ILE A 13 -6.50 0.58 0.12
C ILE A 13 -5.30 -0.31 -0.19
N ILE A 14 -5.32 -1.52 0.36
CA ILE A 14 -4.29 -2.53 0.13
C ILE A 14 -4.91 -3.63 -0.71
N GLU A 15 -4.30 -3.95 -1.84
CA GLU A 15 -4.74 -5.03 -2.71
C GLU A 15 -3.59 -6.01 -2.89
N ILE A 16 -3.90 -7.29 -2.77
CA ILE A 16 -2.94 -8.38 -2.99
C ILE A 16 -3.41 -9.17 -4.20
N PHE A 17 -2.48 -9.38 -5.13
CA PHE A 17 -2.73 -10.12 -6.36
C PHE A 17 -1.86 -11.38 -6.39
N GLN A 18 -2.44 -12.47 -6.86
CA GLN A 18 -1.72 -13.67 -7.23
C GLN A 18 -1.79 -13.77 -8.75
N GLY A 19 -0.64 -13.55 -9.40
CA GLY A 19 -0.65 -13.32 -10.83
C GLY A 19 -1.50 -12.09 -11.16
N ASN A 20 -2.51 -12.27 -12.01
CA ASN A 20 -3.42 -11.19 -12.40
C ASN A 20 -4.71 -11.14 -11.58
N GLN A 21 -4.84 -12.03 -10.59
CA GLN A 21 -6.07 -12.14 -9.81
C GLN A 21 -5.93 -11.46 -8.47
N CYS A 22 -6.83 -10.52 -8.17
CA CYS A 22 -6.90 -9.90 -6.86
C CYS A 22 -7.51 -10.89 -5.86
N ILE A 23 -6.70 -11.31 -4.88
CA ILE A 23 -7.13 -12.31 -3.89
C ILE A 23 -7.48 -11.69 -2.54
N ALA A 24 -7.09 -10.44 -2.31
CA ALA A 24 -7.42 -9.73 -1.07
C ALA A 24 -7.47 -8.23 -1.34
N LYS A 25 -8.41 -7.56 -0.69
CA LYS A 25 -8.54 -6.11 -0.75
C LYS A 25 -9.02 -5.63 0.61
N GLU A 26 -8.31 -4.67 1.18
CA GLU A 26 -8.62 -4.15 2.50
C GLU A 26 -8.45 -2.64 2.52
N LYS A 27 -9.39 -1.96 3.18
CA LYS A 27 -9.31 -0.53 3.44
C LYS A 27 -8.86 -0.33 4.87
N THR A 28 -7.88 0.53 5.09
CA THR A 28 -7.35 0.81 6.41
C THR A 28 -7.11 2.30 6.60
N VAL A 29 -7.20 2.75 7.85
CA VAL A 29 -6.91 4.12 8.24
C VAL A 29 -5.80 4.08 9.27
N THR A 30 -4.65 4.65 8.93
CA THR A 30 -3.46 4.55 9.79
C THR A 30 -2.49 5.68 9.43
N PRO A 31 -1.60 6.09 10.34
CA PRO A 31 -0.55 7.04 10.00
C PRO A 31 0.36 6.52 8.88
N PRO A 32 0.88 7.41 8.01
CA PRO A 32 1.75 6.99 6.90
C PRO A 32 2.95 6.18 7.33
N GLU A 33 3.57 6.52 8.46
CA GLU A 33 4.75 5.83 8.96
C GLU A 33 4.46 4.37 9.28
N ILE A 34 3.30 4.13 9.89
CA ILE A 34 2.85 2.77 10.23
C ILE A 34 2.50 2.01 8.95
N MET A 35 1.82 2.66 8.00
CA MET A 35 1.47 2.03 6.73
C MET A 35 2.72 1.64 5.95
N GLN A 36 3.74 2.50 5.92
CA GLN A 36 4.99 2.21 5.25
C GLN A 36 5.66 0.97 5.83
N ALA A 37 5.72 0.87 7.16
CA ALA A 37 6.31 -0.29 7.84
C ALA A 37 5.53 -1.58 7.52
N GLN A 38 4.21 -1.51 7.54
CA GLN A 38 3.35 -2.65 7.20
C GLN A 38 3.53 -3.07 5.75
N PHE A 39 3.60 -2.11 4.83
CA PHE A 39 3.81 -2.41 3.41
C PHE A 39 5.15 -3.10 3.18
N MET A 40 6.22 -2.62 3.81
CA MET A 40 7.54 -3.24 3.69
C MET A 40 7.53 -4.68 4.22
N GLN A 41 6.83 -4.93 5.32
CA GLN A 41 6.70 -6.25 5.89
C GLN A 41 5.93 -7.19 4.94
N MET A 42 4.87 -6.69 4.31
CA MET A 42 4.14 -7.45 3.30
C MET A 42 5.03 -7.81 2.11
N CYS A 43 5.86 -6.86 1.64
CA CYS A 43 6.79 -7.12 0.55
C CYS A 43 7.74 -8.28 0.87
N VAL A 44 8.27 -8.30 2.09
CA VAL A 44 9.14 -9.38 2.54
C VAL A 44 8.40 -10.72 2.54
N GLN A 45 7.17 -10.74 3.05
CA GLN A 45 6.35 -11.95 3.10
C GLN A 45 6.03 -12.46 1.70
N LEU A 46 5.69 -11.58 0.76
CA LEU A 46 5.41 -11.97 -0.61
C LEU A 46 6.65 -12.57 -1.27
N LYS A 47 7.82 -11.95 -1.05
CA LYS A 47 9.07 -12.46 -1.59
C LYS A 47 9.39 -13.85 -1.06
N GLN A 48 9.13 -14.09 0.22
CA GLN A 48 9.38 -15.38 0.87
C GLN A 48 8.41 -16.48 0.40
N SER A 49 7.26 -16.10 -0.14
CA SER A 49 6.26 -17.08 -0.60
C SER A 49 6.74 -17.90 -1.80
N GLY A 50 7.67 -17.36 -2.60
CA GLY A 50 8.14 -18.01 -3.81
C GLY A 50 7.14 -18.06 -4.95
N GLN A 51 6.02 -17.36 -4.82
CA GLN A 51 4.94 -17.35 -5.82
C GLN A 51 4.87 -15.99 -6.51
N PRO A 52 4.27 -15.92 -7.72
CA PRO A 52 4.09 -14.65 -8.41
C PRO A 52 3.00 -13.81 -7.74
N MET A 53 3.42 -12.94 -6.85
CA MET A 53 2.53 -12.11 -6.03
C MET A 53 2.82 -10.63 -6.25
N LYS A 54 1.78 -9.81 -6.10
CA LYS A 54 1.90 -8.36 -6.15
C LYS A 54 1.05 -7.75 -5.04
N VAL A 55 1.58 -6.71 -4.40
CA VAL A 55 0.81 -5.87 -3.48
C VAL A 55 0.76 -4.46 -4.03
N ARG A 56 -0.43 -3.87 -4.01
CA ARG A 56 -0.66 -2.48 -4.41
C ARG A 56 -1.19 -1.73 -3.22
N LEU A 57 -0.54 -0.62 -2.89
CA LEU A 57 -0.99 0.33 -1.88
C LEU A 57 -1.51 1.57 -2.59
N THR A 58 -2.76 1.92 -2.36
CA THR A 58 -3.37 3.12 -2.90
C THR A 58 -3.59 4.13 -1.79
N ARG A 59 -3.14 5.36 -2.01
CA ARG A 59 -3.34 6.49 -1.12
C ARG A 59 -4.20 7.53 -1.81
N PHE A 60 -5.09 8.14 -1.04
CA PHE A 60 -5.96 9.21 -1.53
C PHE A 60 -5.55 10.54 -0.92
N GLU A 61 -5.53 11.59 -1.74
CA GLU A 61 -5.26 12.95 -1.28
C GLU A 61 -6.39 13.86 -1.73
N TRP A 62 -7.05 14.49 -0.76
CA TRP A 62 -8.12 15.44 -1.03
C TRP A 62 -7.53 16.83 -1.22
N VAL A 63 -7.73 17.39 -2.40
CA VAL A 63 -7.26 18.73 -2.76
C VAL A 63 -8.44 19.68 -2.80
N LYS A 64 -8.27 20.86 -2.19
CA LYS A 64 -9.31 21.89 -2.14
C LYS A 64 -9.74 22.27 -3.57
N GLY A 65 -11.05 22.31 -3.79
CA GLY A 65 -11.63 22.66 -5.08
C GLY A 65 -11.88 21.49 -6.01
N ARG A 66 -11.55 20.26 -5.60
CA ARG A 66 -11.83 19.06 -6.38
C ARG A 66 -12.98 18.27 -5.74
N THR A 67 -13.77 17.62 -6.60
CA THR A 67 -14.86 16.75 -6.15
C THR A 67 -14.41 15.32 -5.91
N GLU A 68 -13.23 14.94 -6.45
CA GLU A 68 -12.68 13.62 -6.31
C GLU A 68 -11.25 13.71 -5.78
N PRO A 69 -10.80 12.71 -4.98
CA PRO A 69 -9.43 12.71 -4.49
C PRO A 69 -8.44 12.34 -5.59
N LEU A 70 -7.20 12.77 -5.42
CA LEU A 70 -6.09 12.26 -6.22
C LEU A 70 -5.69 10.90 -5.67
N GLU A 71 -5.40 9.96 -6.58
CA GLU A 71 -4.99 8.61 -6.23
C GLU A 71 -3.51 8.42 -6.55
N PHE A 72 -2.77 7.87 -5.59
CA PHE A 72 -1.36 7.55 -5.75
C PHE A 72 -1.16 6.07 -5.45
N TYR A 73 -0.40 5.39 -6.31
CA TYR A 73 -0.17 3.95 -6.20
C TYR A 73 1.28 3.66 -5.90
N LEU A 74 1.49 2.66 -5.03
CA LEU A 74 2.80 2.06 -4.81
C LEU A 74 2.62 0.56 -4.97
N GLU A 75 3.41 -0.06 -5.86
CA GLU A 75 3.29 -1.48 -6.14
C GLU A 75 4.62 -2.18 -5.95
N TYR A 76 4.56 -3.42 -5.48
CA TYR A 76 5.68 -4.33 -5.39
C TYR A 76 5.25 -5.68 -5.94
N GLN A 77 6.08 -6.26 -6.83
CA GLN A 77 5.81 -7.58 -7.39
C GLN A 77 7.04 -8.47 -7.26
N THR A 78 6.79 -9.78 -7.11
CA THR A 78 7.86 -10.75 -6.89
C THR A 78 8.42 -11.32 -8.19
N TRP A 79 7.72 -11.15 -9.31
CA TRP A 79 8.20 -11.59 -10.61
C TRP A 79 8.86 -10.45 -11.37
N GLU A 80 9.76 -10.80 -12.30
CA GLU A 80 10.36 -9.82 -13.19
C GLU A 80 9.57 -9.77 -14.48
N ASP A 81 9.36 -8.54 -14.97
CA ASP A 81 8.72 -8.35 -16.27
C ASP A 81 9.76 -8.59 -17.35
N ASP A 82 9.52 -9.58 -18.22
CA ASP A 82 10.32 -9.81 -19.40
C ASP A 82 10.02 -8.73 -20.43
N MET A 83 11.03 -7.94 -20.71
CA MET A 83 10.93 -6.95 -21.77
C MET A 83 11.40 -7.51 -23.09
#